data_1dbf0168e5b527ef5fe7515afe3d2b53
#
_entry.id   1dbf0168e5b527ef5fe7515afe3d2b53
#
_cell.length_a   1.000
_cell.length_b   1.000
_cell.length_c   1.000
_cell.angle_alpha   90.00
_cell.angle_beta   90.00
_cell.angle_gamma   90.00
#
_symmetry.space_group_name_H-M   'P 1'
#
loop_
_entity.id
_entity.type
_entity.pdbx_description
1 polymer ?
#
loop_
_entity_poly.entity_id
_entity_poly.type
_entity_poly.pdbx_seq_one_letter_code
_entity_poly.pdbx_strand_id
1 'polypeptide(L)'
;MILQKMKKTAEDYLGTSVDEAVITVPAYFNDSQRQATKEAGEIAGLKVKRIINEPTSAALAYGLDKKGKDQKIVVFDFGGGTHDVSILELGDGVFEVLSTDGDTHLGGDDVDQKIIDWLAEEFKNDEGIDLRKDPMSLQRLKEAAEKAKIE
;
A
#
# COMPACT_ATOMS: atom_id res chain seq x y z
N MET A 1 -6.42 -7.19 14.36
CA MET A 1 -7.59 -6.89 13.49
C MET A 1 -7.22 -6.91 12.00
N ILE A 2 -6.25 -6.11 11.48
CA ILE A 2 -5.92 -6.08 10.04
C ILE A 2 -5.47 -7.44 9.53
N LEU A 3 -4.44 -8.05 10.13
CA LEU A 3 -3.92 -9.35 9.68
C LEU A 3 -4.94 -10.49 9.82
N GLN A 4 -5.84 -10.44 10.81
CA GLN A 4 -6.96 -11.38 10.89
C GLN A 4 -7.94 -11.23 9.71
N LYS A 5 -8.21 -9.99 9.29
CA LYS A 5 -9.04 -9.73 8.11
C LYS A 5 -8.36 -10.25 6.84
N MET A 6 -7.05 -10.02 6.70
CA MET A 6 -6.29 -10.51 5.55
C MET A 6 -6.25 -12.03 5.49
N LYS A 7 -6.01 -12.70 6.65
CA LYS A 7 -6.10 -14.17 6.77
C LYS A 7 -7.46 -14.66 6.31
N LYS A 8 -8.54 -14.11 6.88
CA LYS A 8 -9.90 -14.51 6.50
C LYS A 8 -10.18 -14.31 5.01
N THR A 9 -9.77 -13.19 4.45
CA THR A 9 -9.95 -12.91 3.00
C THR A 9 -9.21 -13.94 2.14
N ALA A 10 -7.99 -14.34 2.53
CA ALA A 10 -7.24 -15.38 1.84
C ALA A 10 -7.92 -16.75 1.96
N GLU A 11 -8.40 -17.11 3.14
CA GLU A 11 -9.13 -18.37 3.39
C GLU A 11 -10.44 -18.43 2.60
N ASP A 12 -11.19 -17.33 2.57
CA ASP A 12 -12.44 -17.22 1.81
C ASP A 12 -12.18 -17.39 0.29
N TYR A 13 -11.06 -16.85 -0.23
CA TYR A 13 -10.69 -16.96 -1.63
C TYR A 13 -10.16 -18.35 -2.01
N LEU A 14 -9.30 -18.94 -1.16
CA LEU A 14 -8.66 -20.23 -1.44
C LEU A 14 -9.55 -21.44 -1.09
N GLY A 15 -10.60 -21.23 -0.29
CA GLY A 15 -11.46 -22.30 0.21
C GLY A 15 -10.78 -23.28 1.18
N THR A 16 -9.66 -22.87 1.80
CA THR A 16 -8.88 -23.69 2.75
C THR A 16 -8.26 -22.81 3.84
N SER A 17 -7.82 -23.43 4.95
CA SER A 17 -7.12 -22.72 6.01
C SER A 17 -5.78 -22.16 5.55
N VAL A 18 -5.41 -20.99 6.06
CA VAL A 18 -4.13 -20.34 5.83
C VAL A 18 -3.40 -20.22 7.17
N ASP A 19 -2.39 -21.04 7.37
CA ASP A 19 -1.69 -21.16 8.65
C ASP A 19 -0.30 -20.50 8.66
N GLU A 20 0.27 -20.21 7.49
CA GLU A 20 1.60 -19.61 7.35
C GLU A 20 1.55 -18.36 6.47
N ALA A 21 2.40 -17.38 6.79
CA ALA A 21 2.53 -16.15 5.99
C ALA A 21 3.96 -15.63 5.95
N VAL A 22 4.27 -14.94 4.85
CA VAL A 22 5.33 -13.95 4.76
C VAL A 22 4.65 -12.59 4.85
N ILE A 23 5.14 -11.71 5.72
CA ILE A 23 4.55 -10.38 5.93
C ILE A 23 5.57 -9.33 5.50
N THR A 24 5.10 -8.33 4.77
CA THR A 24 5.93 -7.23 4.31
C THR A 24 5.81 -6.03 5.24
N VAL A 25 6.88 -5.27 5.34
CA VAL A 25 6.95 -4.01 6.10
C VAL A 25 7.73 -2.97 5.30
N PRO A 26 7.49 -1.67 5.52
CA PRO A 26 8.32 -0.62 4.94
C PRO A 26 9.81 -0.83 5.24
N ALA A 27 10.66 -0.43 4.31
CA ALA A 27 12.11 -0.64 4.45
C ALA A 27 12.71 0.12 5.65
N TYR A 28 12.10 1.25 6.04
CA TYR A 28 12.54 2.07 7.17
C TYR A 28 12.09 1.56 8.55
N PHE A 29 11.26 0.50 8.63
CA PHE A 29 10.86 -0.07 9.92
C PHE A 29 12.06 -0.55 10.70
N ASN A 30 12.15 -0.13 11.98
CA ASN A 30 13.14 -0.61 12.92
C ASN A 30 12.79 -2.01 13.47
N ASP A 31 13.70 -2.61 14.23
CA ASP A 31 13.55 -3.95 14.78
C ASP A 31 12.31 -4.10 15.67
N SER A 32 11.99 -3.09 16.48
CA SER A 32 10.79 -3.11 17.34
C SER A 32 9.51 -3.12 16.53
N GLN A 33 9.44 -2.35 15.45
CA GLN A 33 8.28 -2.33 14.55
C GLN A 33 8.13 -3.65 13.77
N ARG A 34 9.25 -4.24 13.33
CA ARG A 34 9.28 -5.55 12.68
C ARG A 34 8.81 -6.65 13.63
N GLN A 35 9.29 -6.63 14.87
CA GLN A 35 8.88 -7.57 15.90
C GLN A 35 7.39 -7.44 16.23
N ALA A 36 6.89 -6.22 16.42
CA ALA A 36 5.46 -5.97 16.66
C ALA A 36 4.58 -6.47 15.49
N THR A 37 5.04 -6.31 14.25
CA THR A 37 4.33 -6.83 13.06
C THR A 37 4.30 -8.36 13.06
N LYS A 38 5.42 -9.00 13.42
CA LYS A 38 5.49 -10.46 13.56
C LYS A 38 4.52 -10.96 14.61
N GLU A 39 4.54 -10.37 15.81
CA GLU A 39 3.63 -10.72 16.90
C GLU A 39 2.15 -10.52 16.53
N ALA A 40 1.84 -9.44 15.80
CA ALA A 40 0.49 -9.21 15.28
C ALA A 40 0.04 -10.32 14.31
N GLY A 41 0.96 -10.88 13.51
CA GLY A 41 0.73 -12.05 12.67
C GLY A 41 0.43 -13.31 13.50
N GLU A 42 1.21 -13.54 14.53
CA GLU A 42 1.03 -14.67 15.46
C GLU A 42 -0.30 -14.57 16.22
N ILE A 43 -0.67 -13.37 16.70
CA ILE A 43 -1.97 -13.09 17.32
C ILE A 43 -3.14 -13.32 16.33
N ALA A 44 -2.91 -13.09 15.04
CA ALA A 44 -3.89 -13.40 14.00
C ALA A 44 -4.02 -14.89 13.68
N GLY A 45 -3.22 -15.76 14.35
CA GLY A 45 -3.20 -17.20 14.12
C GLY A 45 -2.41 -17.60 12.88
N LEU A 46 -1.38 -16.83 12.52
CA LEU A 46 -0.46 -17.12 11.43
C LEU A 46 0.92 -17.50 11.97
N LYS A 47 1.52 -18.53 11.43
CA LYS A 47 2.96 -18.79 11.60
C LYS A 47 3.73 -17.89 10.64
N VAL A 48 4.32 -16.82 11.16
CA VAL A 48 5.09 -15.87 10.36
C VAL A 48 6.43 -16.49 9.98
N LYS A 49 6.57 -16.83 8.70
CA LYS A 49 7.80 -17.44 8.14
C LYS A 49 8.93 -16.43 8.02
N ARG A 50 8.61 -15.22 7.57
CA ARG A 50 9.56 -14.11 7.37
C ARG A 50 8.84 -12.78 7.45
N ILE A 51 9.60 -11.77 7.89
CA ILE A 51 9.32 -10.35 7.63
C ILE A 51 10.30 -9.89 6.56
N ILE A 52 9.82 -9.29 5.48
CA ILE A 52 10.64 -8.77 4.39
C ILE A 52 10.28 -7.31 4.07
N ASN A 53 11.18 -6.59 3.44
CA ASN A 53 10.91 -5.21 3.02
C ASN A 53 9.91 -5.18 1.86
N GLU A 54 8.96 -4.26 1.87
CA GLU A 54 7.99 -4.05 0.79
C GLU A 54 8.66 -3.86 -0.58
N PRO A 55 9.67 -2.97 -0.73
CA PRO A 55 10.33 -2.79 -2.01
C PRO A 55 11.07 -4.05 -2.49
N THR A 56 11.60 -4.86 -1.58
CA THR A 56 12.21 -6.15 -1.92
C THR A 56 11.17 -7.13 -2.45
N SER A 57 9.99 -7.19 -1.83
CA SER A 57 8.91 -8.08 -2.29
C SER A 57 8.36 -7.66 -3.65
N ALA A 58 8.25 -6.35 -3.91
CA ALA A 58 7.86 -5.81 -5.21
C ALA A 58 8.87 -6.21 -6.30
N ALA A 59 10.16 -6.06 -6.02
CA ALA A 59 11.23 -6.45 -6.94
C ALA A 59 11.23 -7.98 -7.24
N LEU A 60 11.01 -8.81 -6.22
CA LEU A 60 10.86 -10.26 -6.37
C LEU A 60 9.63 -10.62 -7.21
N ALA A 61 8.48 -10.00 -6.94
CA ALA A 61 7.25 -10.24 -7.71
C ALA A 61 7.41 -9.86 -9.19
N TYR A 62 8.20 -8.83 -9.48
CA TYR A 62 8.54 -8.45 -10.85
C TYR A 62 9.55 -9.42 -11.53
N GLY A 63 10.13 -10.35 -10.77
CA GLY A 63 11.04 -11.38 -11.28
C GLY A 63 12.46 -10.87 -11.56
N LEU A 64 12.92 -9.85 -10.87
CA LEU A 64 14.26 -9.29 -11.06
C LEU A 64 15.37 -10.23 -10.57
N ASP A 65 15.09 -11.07 -9.60
CA ASP A 65 15.99 -12.11 -9.08
C ASP A 65 16.44 -13.12 -10.16
N LYS A 66 15.63 -13.27 -11.21
CA LYS A 66 15.88 -14.24 -12.31
C LYS A 66 16.74 -13.69 -13.44
N LYS A 67 17.06 -12.40 -13.43
CA LYS A 67 17.76 -11.74 -14.54
C LYS A 67 19.30 -11.86 -14.51
N GLY A 68 19.88 -12.33 -13.38
CA GLY A 68 21.29 -12.71 -13.26
C GLY A 68 22.32 -11.61 -13.56
N LYS A 69 21.94 -10.33 -13.45
CA LYS A 69 22.82 -9.17 -13.66
C LYS A 69 22.70 -8.22 -12.49
N ASP A 70 23.80 -7.62 -12.10
CA ASP A 70 23.80 -6.52 -11.14
C ASP A 70 23.00 -5.36 -11.68
N GLN A 71 22.05 -4.88 -10.90
CA GLN A 71 21.13 -3.80 -11.28
C GLN A 71 20.88 -2.87 -10.11
N LYS A 72 20.78 -1.58 -10.40
CA LYS A 72 20.16 -0.61 -9.50
C LYS A 72 18.75 -0.35 -9.98
N ILE A 73 17.81 -0.45 -9.05
CA ILE A 73 16.38 -0.31 -9.33
C ILE A 73 15.76 0.71 -8.39
N VAL A 74 14.75 1.39 -8.88
CA VAL A 74 13.89 2.25 -8.08
C VAL A 74 12.55 1.55 -7.94
N VAL A 75 12.09 1.41 -6.71
CA VAL A 75 10.72 1.01 -6.40
C VAL A 75 9.96 2.26 -5.98
N PHE A 76 8.93 2.59 -6.73
CA PHE A 76 8.03 3.69 -6.48
C PHE A 76 6.70 3.11 -6.05
N ASP A 77 6.41 3.18 -4.76
CA ASP A 77 5.21 2.63 -4.13
C ASP A 77 4.28 3.77 -3.72
N PHE A 78 3.17 3.92 -4.43
CA PHE A 78 2.16 4.93 -4.16
C PHE A 78 0.86 4.23 -3.76
N GLY A 79 0.66 4.08 -2.46
CA GLY A 79 -0.51 3.45 -1.87
C GLY A 79 -1.71 4.38 -1.74
N GLY A 80 -2.75 3.93 -1.02
CA GLY A 80 -3.93 4.75 -0.73
C GLY A 80 -3.65 5.91 0.22
N GLY A 81 -2.77 5.72 1.20
CA GLY A 81 -2.47 6.71 2.23
C GLY A 81 -0.99 6.97 2.49
N THR A 82 -0.08 6.24 1.83
CA THR A 82 1.37 6.41 1.96
C THR A 82 2.04 6.36 0.60
N HIS A 83 3.19 7.03 0.52
CA HIS A 83 4.06 7.04 -0.64
C HIS A 83 5.47 6.73 -0.21
N ASP A 84 6.08 5.70 -0.78
CA ASP A 84 7.43 5.26 -0.49
C ASP A 84 8.24 5.13 -1.79
N VAL A 85 9.47 5.63 -1.75
CA VAL A 85 10.45 5.47 -2.84
C VAL A 85 11.69 4.81 -2.28
N SER A 86 12.11 3.71 -2.88
CA SER A 86 13.31 2.99 -2.44
C SER A 86 14.25 2.73 -3.61
N ILE A 87 15.54 2.93 -3.37
CA ILE A 87 16.61 2.55 -4.29
C ILE A 87 17.22 1.25 -3.78
N LEU A 88 17.21 0.23 -4.61
CA LEU A 88 17.78 -1.08 -4.31
C LEU A 88 18.92 -1.39 -5.27
N GLU A 89 19.89 -2.13 -4.76
CA GLU A 89 20.90 -2.82 -5.58
C GLU A 89 20.65 -4.32 -5.54
N LEU A 90 20.65 -4.92 -6.70
CA LEU A 90 20.58 -6.37 -6.86
C LEU A 90 21.94 -6.84 -7.36
N GLY A 91 22.61 -7.68 -6.58
CA GLY A 91 23.87 -8.33 -6.92
C GLY A 91 23.90 -9.73 -6.33
N ASP A 92 24.40 -10.71 -7.08
CA ASP A 92 24.53 -12.12 -6.66
C ASP A 92 23.26 -12.75 -6.05
N GLY A 93 22.08 -12.30 -6.52
CA GLY A 93 20.77 -12.77 -6.00
C GLY A 93 20.36 -12.15 -4.65
N VAL A 94 21.09 -11.16 -4.17
CA VAL A 94 20.81 -10.43 -2.93
C VAL A 94 20.24 -9.04 -3.27
N PHE A 95 19.16 -8.66 -2.57
CA PHE A 95 18.62 -7.31 -2.65
C PHE A 95 19.10 -6.49 -1.44
N GLU A 96 19.81 -5.41 -1.73
CA GLU A 96 20.23 -4.44 -0.73
C GLU A 96 19.43 -3.13 -0.93
N VAL A 97 18.83 -2.61 0.14
CA VAL A 97 18.16 -1.30 0.12
C VAL A 97 19.22 -0.23 0.40
N LEU A 98 19.56 0.56 -0.63
CA LEU A 98 20.57 1.61 -0.53
C LEU A 98 20.01 2.88 0.11
N SER A 99 18.78 3.23 -0.21
CA SER A 99 18.10 4.42 0.33
C SER A 99 16.59 4.23 0.25
N THR A 100 15.89 4.85 1.20
CA THR A 100 14.43 4.95 1.18
C THR A 100 14.01 6.31 1.69
N ASP A 101 12.95 6.86 1.10
CA ASP A 101 12.31 8.11 1.52
C ASP A 101 10.83 8.03 1.12
N GLY A 102 10.01 8.96 1.63
CA GLY A 102 8.59 8.96 1.32
C GLY A 102 7.79 9.90 2.21
N ASP A 103 6.47 9.79 2.10
CA ASP A 103 5.52 10.52 2.93
C ASP A 103 4.46 9.55 3.46
N THR A 104 4.38 9.44 4.78
CA THR A 104 3.42 8.56 5.47
C THR A 104 1.99 9.09 5.48
N HIS A 105 1.75 10.26 4.89
CA HIS A 105 0.45 10.93 4.83
C HIS A 105 0.14 11.45 3.42
N LEU A 106 0.68 10.80 2.39
CA LEU A 106 0.42 11.10 0.98
C LEU A 106 0.04 9.82 0.24
N GLY A 107 -1.10 9.82 -0.42
CA GLY A 107 -1.54 8.67 -1.19
C GLY A 107 -2.73 8.96 -2.10
N GLY A 108 -3.33 7.91 -2.62
CA GLY A 108 -4.48 7.98 -3.51
C GLY A 108 -5.68 8.72 -2.91
N ASP A 109 -5.87 8.64 -1.59
CA ASP A 109 -6.94 9.35 -0.89
C ASP A 109 -6.77 10.87 -0.96
N ASP A 110 -5.53 11.38 -0.97
CA ASP A 110 -5.25 12.82 -1.13
C ASP A 110 -5.55 13.29 -2.55
N VAL A 111 -5.27 12.44 -3.54
CA VAL A 111 -5.63 12.72 -4.94
C VAL A 111 -7.15 12.77 -5.08
N ASP A 112 -7.87 11.79 -4.52
CA ASP A 112 -9.33 11.79 -4.52
C ASP A 112 -9.90 13.04 -3.86
N GLN A 113 -9.35 13.46 -2.72
CA GLN A 113 -9.80 14.66 -2.02
C GLN A 113 -9.61 15.92 -2.87
N LYS A 114 -8.51 16.03 -3.63
CA LYS A 114 -8.30 17.16 -4.55
C LYS A 114 -9.34 17.19 -5.67
N ILE A 115 -9.70 16.04 -6.21
CA ILE A 115 -10.74 15.92 -7.25
C ILE A 115 -12.11 16.29 -6.66
N ILE A 116 -12.44 15.80 -5.46
CA ILE A 116 -13.68 16.11 -4.76
C ILE A 116 -13.81 17.61 -4.53
N ASP A 117 -12.76 18.25 -4.02
CA ASP A 117 -12.77 19.68 -3.73
C ASP A 117 -12.95 20.51 -5.02
N TRP A 118 -12.26 20.13 -6.08
CA TRP A 118 -12.40 20.79 -7.37
C TRP A 118 -13.82 20.66 -7.93
N LEU A 119 -14.38 19.43 -7.98
CA LEU A 119 -15.75 19.21 -8.46
C LEU A 119 -16.80 19.96 -7.63
N ALA A 120 -16.62 19.99 -6.31
CA ALA A 120 -17.55 20.66 -5.42
C ALA A 120 -17.51 22.19 -5.60
N GLU A 121 -16.33 22.79 -5.82
CA GLU A 121 -16.23 24.23 -6.08
C GLU A 121 -16.76 24.60 -7.47
N GLU A 122 -16.52 23.82 -8.51
CA GLU A 122 -17.12 24.05 -9.84
C GLU A 122 -18.64 24.02 -9.77
N PHE A 123 -19.21 22.98 -9.18
CA PHE A 123 -20.67 22.87 -9.01
C PHE A 123 -21.26 24.03 -8.17
N LYS A 124 -20.56 24.43 -7.12
CA LYS A 124 -20.98 25.54 -6.27
C LYS A 124 -20.96 26.89 -7.02
N ASN A 125 -19.99 27.08 -7.92
CA ASN A 125 -19.93 28.28 -8.76
C ASN A 125 -21.09 28.34 -9.75
N ASP A 126 -21.48 27.20 -10.32
CA ASP A 126 -22.54 27.11 -11.31
C ASP A 126 -23.96 27.15 -10.68
N GLU A 127 -24.17 26.43 -9.60
CA GLU A 127 -25.48 26.16 -9.01
C GLU A 127 -25.70 26.82 -7.63
N GLY A 128 -24.66 27.40 -7.04
CA GLY A 128 -24.72 28.03 -5.71
C GLY A 128 -24.81 27.05 -4.54
N ILE A 129 -24.66 25.75 -4.77
CA ILE A 129 -24.85 24.68 -3.79
C ILE A 129 -23.53 23.96 -3.51
N ASP A 130 -23.13 23.89 -2.25
CA ASP A 130 -21.96 23.12 -1.83
C ASP A 130 -22.35 21.66 -1.51
N LEU A 131 -22.02 20.75 -2.42
CA LEU A 131 -22.35 19.32 -2.33
C LEU A 131 -21.67 18.62 -1.14
N ARG A 132 -20.59 19.17 -0.59
CA ARG A 132 -19.87 18.60 0.57
C ARG A 132 -20.67 18.67 1.86
N LYS A 133 -21.72 19.51 1.91
CA LYS A 133 -22.59 19.68 3.08
C LYS A 133 -23.65 18.59 3.22
N ASP A 134 -23.92 17.86 2.15
CA ASP A 134 -24.86 16.73 2.16
C ASP A 134 -24.07 15.40 2.12
N PRO A 135 -24.24 14.53 3.16
CA PRO A 135 -23.48 13.27 3.24
C PRO A 135 -23.66 12.34 2.05
N MET A 136 -24.86 12.32 1.45
CA MET A 136 -25.15 11.47 0.29
C MET A 136 -24.44 11.99 -0.97
N SER A 137 -24.48 13.28 -1.19
CA SER A 137 -23.77 13.93 -2.30
C SER A 137 -22.27 13.79 -2.15
N LEU A 138 -21.73 13.97 -0.94
CA LEU A 138 -20.31 13.77 -0.66
C LEU A 138 -19.87 12.33 -0.94
N GLN A 139 -20.67 11.33 -0.57
CA GLN A 139 -20.35 9.94 -0.86
C GLN A 139 -20.29 9.67 -2.37
N ARG A 140 -21.23 10.23 -3.14
CA ARG A 140 -21.22 10.13 -4.61
C ARG A 140 -20.02 10.84 -5.25
N LEU A 141 -19.62 11.99 -4.70
CA LEU A 141 -18.40 12.69 -5.13
C LEU A 141 -17.15 11.83 -4.90
N LYS A 142 -17.04 11.15 -3.74
CA LYS A 142 -15.92 10.26 -3.44
C LYS A 142 -15.84 9.11 -4.44
N GLU A 143 -16.95 8.44 -4.70
CA GLU A 143 -17.01 7.33 -5.66
C GLU A 143 -16.65 7.78 -7.09
N ALA A 144 -17.13 8.97 -7.48
CA ALA A 144 -16.82 9.53 -8.79
C ALA A 144 -15.35 9.95 -8.92
N ALA A 145 -14.79 10.54 -7.85
CA ALA A 145 -13.39 10.97 -7.82
C ALA A 145 -12.43 9.77 -7.88
N GLU A 146 -12.69 8.72 -7.09
CA GLU A 146 -11.91 7.49 -7.13
C GLU A 146 -11.96 6.85 -8.51
N LYS A 147 -13.14 6.78 -9.11
CA LYS A 147 -13.31 6.24 -10.47
C LYS A 147 -12.53 7.05 -11.49
N ALA A 148 -12.61 8.39 -11.46
CA ALA A 148 -11.87 9.27 -12.36
C ALA A 148 -10.35 9.17 -12.20
N LYS A 149 -9.87 8.93 -10.97
CA LYS A 149 -8.44 8.69 -10.71
C LYS A 149 -7.96 7.37 -11.35
N ILE A 150 -8.80 6.34 -11.39
CA ILE A 150 -8.46 5.00 -11.90
C ILE A 150 -8.46 4.98 -13.44
N GLU A 151 -9.32 5.74 -14.09
CA GLU A 151 -9.41 5.88 -15.56
C GLU A 151 -8.26 6.72 -16.13
#